data_957bd7ddccadcea242113ec2f92ead57
#
_entry.id   957bd7ddccadcea242113ec2f92ead57
#
_cell.length_a   1.000
_cell.length_b   1.000
_cell.length_c   1.000
_cell.angle_alpha   90.00
_cell.angle_beta   90.00
_cell.angle_gamma   90.00
#
_symmetry.space_group_name_H-M   'P 1'
#
loop_
_entity.id
_entity.type
_entity.pdbx_description
1 polymer ?
#
loop_
_entity_poly.entity_id
_entity_poly.type
_entity_poly.pdbx_seq_one_letter_code
_entity_poly.pdbx_strand_id
1 'polypeptide(L)'
;MSIEVVFTAESTATGGGRDGHVKSSDARIDLDTRPPKEAGGNGEGTNPEQLFSAGYAACFLGALRLVARNNDIKLDDATGITAQVGFGKDPAGGFGINAHLIGYIPGLEQSAADDLMEKAHQVCPYSKATRGNIDVTLSAKV
;
A
#
# COMPACT_ATOMS: atom_id res chain seq x y z
N MET A 1 2.07 19.80 7.79
CA MET A 1 0.58 19.94 7.79
C MET A 1 0.01 19.14 8.93
N SER A 2 -0.74 19.79 9.83
CA SER A 2 -1.47 19.08 10.89
C SER A 2 -2.82 18.59 10.35
N ILE A 3 -3.27 17.45 10.87
CA ILE A 3 -4.58 16.88 10.55
C ILE A 3 -5.44 16.84 11.81
N GLU A 4 -6.75 16.82 11.64
CA GLU A 4 -7.67 16.51 12.73
C GLU A 4 -7.82 14.98 12.81
N VAL A 5 -7.31 14.40 13.91
CA VAL A 5 -7.26 12.95 14.08
C VAL A 5 -8.64 12.41 14.42
N VAL A 6 -9.13 11.45 13.63
CA VAL A 6 -10.41 10.76 13.85
C VAL A 6 -10.22 9.51 14.70
N PHE A 7 -9.16 8.73 14.45
CA PHE A 7 -8.77 7.58 15.27
C PHE A 7 -7.27 7.33 15.15
N THR A 8 -6.73 6.58 16.11
CA THR A 8 -5.32 6.21 16.15
C THR A 8 -5.20 4.69 16.18
N ALA A 9 -4.45 4.13 15.24
CA ALA A 9 -4.04 2.74 15.26
C ALA A 9 -2.68 2.62 15.98
N GLU A 10 -2.51 1.56 16.77
CA GLU A 10 -1.28 1.33 17.53
C GLU A 10 -0.81 -0.11 17.31
N SER A 11 0.47 -0.27 17.01
CA SER A 11 1.12 -1.58 16.91
C SER A 11 2.50 -1.51 17.53
N THR A 12 2.94 -2.63 18.10
CA THR A 12 4.24 -2.77 18.76
C THR A 12 5.05 -3.86 18.06
N ALA A 13 6.30 -3.57 17.77
CA ALA A 13 7.27 -4.55 17.31
C ALA A 13 8.19 -4.95 18.44
N THR A 14 8.56 -6.23 18.52
CA THR A 14 9.44 -6.81 19.51
C THR A 14 10.50 -7.71 18.87
N GLY A 15 11.43 -8.22 19.66
CA GLY A 15 12.53 -9.03 19.15
C GLY A 15 13.48 -8.18 18.31
N GLY A 16 13.91 -8.69 17.17
CA GLY A 16 14.79 -7.99 16.24
C GLY A 16 14.08 -7.00 15.30
N GLY A 17 12.79 -6.76 15.47
CA GLY A 17 12.00 -5.93 14.56
C GLY A 17 11.71 -6.63 13.26
N ARG A 18 12.62 -6.59 12.29
CA ARG A 18 12.51 -7.31 11.02
C ARG A 18 12.62 -8.82 11.17
N ASP A 19 13.17 -9.28 12.27
CA ASP A 19 13.26 -10.70 12.70
C ASP A 19 12.73 -10.81 14.12
N GLY A 20 11.42 -10.77 14.26
CA GLY A 20 10.76 -10.74 15.55
C GLY A 20 9.25 -10.91 15.43
N HIS A 21 8.50 -9.98 15.99
CA HIS A 21 7.04 -10.05 16.04
C HIS A 21 6.44 -8.65 15.99
N VAL A 22 5.28 -8.53 15.37
CA VAL A 22 4.49 -7.30 15.35
C VAL A 22 3.04 -7.60 15.73
N LYS A 23 2.48 -6.74 16.59
CA LYS A 23 1.13 -6.93 17.10
C LYS A 23 0.42 -5.59 17.24
N SER A 24 -0.80 -5.49 16.72
CA SER A 24 -1.66 -4.34 16.97
C SER A 24 -2.32 -4.43 18.35
N SER A 25 -2.75 -3.31 18.91
CA SER A 25 -3.36 -3.23 20.24
C SER A 25 -4.62 -4.10 20.37
N ASP A 26 -5.36 -4.29 19.26
CA ASP A 26 -6.56 -5.14 19.20
C ASP A 26 -6.27 -6.57 18.73
N ALA A 27 -5.00 -6.92 18.51
CA ALA A 27 -4.54 -8.21 18.00
C ALA A 27 -5.04 -8.59 16.58
N ARG A 28 -5.59 -7.64 15.82
CA ARG A 28 -5.97 -7.88 14.41
C ARG A 28 -4.75 -8.13 13.53
N ILE A 29 -3.61 -7.52 13.89
CA ILE A 29 -2.30 -7.87 13.38
C ILE A 29 -1.57 -8.56 14.53
N ASP A 30 -1.11 -9.79 14.30
CA ASP A 30 -0.41 -10.60 15.30
C ASP A 30 0.44 -11.61 14.51
N LEU A 31 1.64 -11.17 14.09
CA LEU A 31 2.42 -11.85 13.07
C LEU A 31 3.90 -11.88 13.42
N ASP A 32 4.55 -13.00 13.17
CA ASP A 32 6.00 -13.07 13.16
C ASP A 32 6.57 -12.36 11.94
N THR A 33 7.63 -11.61 12.16
CA THR A 33 8.41 -11.00 11.08
C THR A 33 9.67 -11.81 10.83
N ARG A 34 9.96 -12.08 9.55
CA ARG A 34 11.20 -12.76 9.11
C ARG A 34 11.65 -12.11 7.81
N PRO A 35 12.94 -11.81 7.65
CA PRO A 35 13.44 -11.34 6.37
C PRO A 35 13.18 -12.39 5.30
N PRO A 36 12.83 -11.95 4.08
CA PRO A 36 12.65 -12.88 2.95
C PRO A 36 13.98 -13.53 2.55
N LYS A 37 13.90 -14.63 1.82
CA LYS A 37 15.10 -15.38 1.39
C LYS A 37 16.05 -14.52 0.57
N GLU A 38 15.53 -13.63 -0.25
CA GLU A 38 16.28 -12.68 -1.08
C GLU A 38 17.10 -11.68 -0.23
N ALA A 39 16.68 -11.46 1.01
CA ALA A 39 17.38 -10.61 1.98
C ALA A 39 18.16 -11.43 3.04
N GLY A 40 18.35 -12.72 2.80
CA GLY A 40 19.15 -13.60 3.66
C GLY A 40 18.39 -14.24 4.84
N GLY A 41 17.08 -14.09 4.91
CA GLY A 41 16.23 -14.72 5.92
C GLY A 41 15.65 -16.06 5.50
N ASN A 42 14.79 -16.64 6.36
CA ASN A 42 14.09 -17.89 6.04
C ASN A 42 12.76 -17.68 5.30
N GLY A 43 12.22 -16.46 5.32
CA GLY A 43 10.95 -16.14 4.66
C GLY A 43 9.71 -16.73 5.33
N GLU A 44 9.81 -17.21 6.56
CA GLU A 44 8.72 -17.90 7.27
C GLU A 44 7.83 -16.96 8.09
N GLY A 45 7.89 -15.67 7.81
CA GLY A 45 7.06 -14.65 8.46
C GLY A 45 6.75 -13.52 7.49
N THR A 46 6.01 -12.52 7.99
CA THR A 46 5.79 -11.29 7.24
C THR A 46 7.03 -10.37 7.31
N ASN A 47 6.96 -9.26 6.61
CA ASN A 47 8.01 -8.23 6.67
C ASN A 47 7.37 -6.84 6.54
N PRO A 48 8.10 -5.77 6.88
CA PRO A 48 7.57 -4.41 6.80
C PRO A 48 7.04 -4.03 5.41
N GLU A 49 7.68 -4.52 4.35
CA GLU A 49 7.29 -4.23 2.97
C GLU A 49 5.95 -4.89 2.62
N GLN A 50 5.70 -6.11 3.10
CA GLN A 50 4.38 -6.76 2.96
C GLN A 50 3.30 -6.00 3.72
N LEU A 51 3.57 -5.56 4.95
CA LEU A 51 2.62 -4.78 5.75
C LEU A 51 2.32 -3.44 5.10
N PHE A 52 3.35 -2.76 4.58
CA PHE A 52 3.19 -1.52 3.83
C PHE A 52 2.35 -1.73 2.56
N SER A 53 2.62 -2.79 1.79
CA SER A 53 1.89 -3.10 0.57
C SER A 53 0.42 -3.41 0.85
N ALA A 54 0.12 -4.18 1.89
CA ALA A 54 -1.25 -4.51 2.29
C ALA A 54 -2.02 -3.24 2.71
N GLY A 55 -1.40 -2.39 3.52
CA GLY A 55 -1.97 -1.11 3.94
C GLY A 55 -2.21 -0.18 2.76
N TYR A 56 -1.24 -0.05 1.86
CA TYR A 56 -1.36 0.81 0.70
C TYR A 56 -2.46 0.31 -0.26
N ALA A 57 -2.49 -1.00 -0.54
CA ALA A 57 -3.52 -1.59 -1.40
C ALA A 57 -4.93 -1.33 -0.85
N ALA A 58 -5.15 -1.55 0.44
CA ALA A 58 -6.44 -1.32 1.09
C ALA A 58 -6.83 0.17 1.07
N CYS A 59 -5.91 1.05 1.43
CA CYS A 59 -6.13 2.49 1.44
C CYS A 59 -6.45 3.02 0.02
N PHE A 60 -5.67 2.59 -0.96
CA PHE A 60 -5.86 3.03 -2.35
C PHE A 60 -7.18 2.50 -2.96
N LEU A 61 -7.55 1.25 -2.69
CA LEU A 61 -8.83 0.72 -3.15
C LEU A 61 -10.01 1.50 -2.56
N GLY A 62 -9.93 1.88 -1.29
CA GLY A 62 -10.91 2.75 -0.65
C GLY A 62 -11.04 4.10 -1.36
N ALA A 63 -9.90 4.71 -1.70
CA ALA A 63 -9.87 5.95 -2.45
C ALA A 63 -10.44 5.79 -3.87
N LEU A 64 -10.09 4.69 -4.56
CA LEU A 64 -10.59 4.38 -5.90
C LEU A 64 -12.12 4.27 -5.91
N ARG A 65 -12.68 3.54 -4.95
CA ARG A 65 -14.14 3.38 -4.83
C ARG A 65 -14.83 4.69 -4.48
N LEU A 66 -14.22 5.52 -3.63
CA LEU A 66 -14.74 6.85 -3.31
C LEU A 66 -14.80 7.74 -4.55
N VAL A 67 -13.71 7.82 -5.31
CA VAL A 67 -13.64 8.64 -6.52
C VAL A 67 -14.61 8.13 -7.57
N ALA A 68 -14.71 6.81 -7.77
CA ALA A 68 -15.66 6.22 -8.70
C ALA A 68 -17.10 6.60 -8.35
N ARG A 69 -17.47 6.47 -7.08
CA ARG A 69 -18.80 6.86 -6.60
C ARG A 69 -19.08 8.35 -6.82
N ASN A 70 -18.10 9.21 -6.56
CA ASN A 70 -18.25 10.65 -6.75
C ASN A 70 -18.35 11.06 -8.24
N ASN A 71 -17.96 10.19 -9.15
CA ASN A 71 -18.05 10.38 -10.59
C ASN A 71 -19.13 9.51 -11.24
N ASP A 72 -20.06 8.97 -10.46
CA ASP A 72 -21.15 8.10 -10.91
C ASP A 72 -20.68 6.89 -11.71
N ILE A 73 -19.50 6.38 -11.40
CA ILE A 73 -18.93 5.17 -12.01
C ILE A 73 -19.22 3.99 -11.09
N LYS A 74 -19.93 2.99 -11.60
CA LYS A 74 -20.16 1.73 -10.90
C LYS A 74 -18.99 0.79 -11.21
N LEU A 75 -18.24 0.42 -10.17
CA LEU A 75 -17.17 -0.56 -10.27
C LEU A 75 -17.70 -1.98 -10.07
N ASP A 76 -17.16 -2.90 -10.84
CA ASP A 76 -17.37 -4.33 -10.64
C ASP A 76 -16.87 -4.76 -9.25
N ASP A 77 -17.52 -5.74 -8.64
CA ASP A 77 -17.14 -6.28 -7.33
C ASP A 77 -15.76 -6.95 -7.35
N ALA A 78 -15.30 -7.40 -8.52
CA ALA A 78 -13.97 -7.96 -8.72
C ALA A 78 -12.87 -6.91 -8.78
N THR A 79 -13.21 -5.62 -8.78
CA THR A 79 -12.22 -4.53 -8.78
C THR A 79 -11.28 -4.66 -7.57
N GLY A 80 -9.99 -4.60 -7.83
CA GLY A 80 -8.96 -4.74 -6.79
C GLY A 80 -7.73 -3.91 -7.07
N ILE A 81 -6.91 -3.75 -6.05
CA ILE A 81 -5.62 -3.08 -6.12
C ILE A 81 -4.54 -4.05 -5.65
N THR A 82 -3.50 -4.20 -6.45
CA THR A 82 -2.26 -4.83 -6.03
C THR A 82 -1.21 -3.76 -5.82
N ALA A 83 -0.61 -3.71 -4.65
CA ALA A 83 0.52 -2.86 -4.37
C ALA A 83 1.79 -3.70 -4.31
N GLN A 84 2.74 -3.40 -5.17
CA GLN A 84 4.09 -3.96 -5.14
C GLN A 84 4.99 -2.94 -4.48
N VAL A 85 5.66 -3.33 -3.39
CA VAL A 85 6.58 -2.47 -2.66
C VAL A 85 7.97 -3.06 -2.74
N GLY A 86 8.88 -2.32 -3.36
CA GLY A 86 10.28 -2.69 -3.47
C GLY A 86 11.08 -2.10 -2.31
N PHE A 87 12.04 -2.86 -1.82
CA PHE A 87 13.03 -2.41 -0.85
C PHE A 87 14.41 -2.48 -1.49
N GLY A 88 15.21 -1.45 -1.32
CA GLY A 88 16.52 -1.42 -1.93
C GLY A 88 17.43 -0.34 -1.39
N LYS A 89 18.62 -0.26 -1.98
CA LYS A 89 19.62 0.76 -1.60
C LYS A 89 19.29 2.09 -2.25
N ASP A 90 19.36 3.13 -1.46
CA ASP A 90 19.30 4.50 -1.91
C ASP A 90 20.65 4.89 -2.53
N PRO A 91 20.70 5.59 -3.68
CA PRO A 91 21.95 6.12 -4.24
C PRO A 91 22.76 6.98 -3.25
N ALA A 92 22.10 7.61 -2.29
CA ALA A 92 22.75 8.40 -1.23
C ALA A 92 23.37 7.55 -0.10
N GLY A 93 23.28 6.22 -0.15
CA GLY A 93 23.95 5.30 0.77
C GLY A 93 23.08 4.71 1.88
N GLY A 94 21.77 5.00 1.86
CA GLY A 94 20.79 4.41 2.80
C GLY A 94 19.96 3.31 2.18
N PHE A 95 18.80 3.05 2.79
CA PHE A 95 17.77 2.15 2.25
C PHE A 95 16.49 2.93 1.98
N GLY A 96 15.76 2.50 0.98
CA GLY A 96 14.49 3.11 0.61
C GLY A 96 13.51 2.09 0.05
N ILE A 97 12.31 2.58 -0.20
CA ILE A 97 11.24 1.80 -0.82
C ILE A 97 10.71 2.54 -2.05
N ASN A 98 10.13 1.78 -2.96
CA ASN A 98 9.27 2.31 -4.02
C ASN A 98 7.94 1.56 -4.02
N ALA A 99 6.98 2.02 -4.80
CA ALA A 99 5.68 1.35 -4.91
C ALA A 99 5.18 1.36 -6.35
N HIS A 100 4.55 0.28 -6.75
CA HIS A 100 3.78 0.19 -7.99
C HIS A 100 2.36 -0.28 -7.64
N LEU A 101 1.38 0.56 -7.96
CA LEU A 101 -0.04 0.28 -7.71
C LEU A 101 -0.69 -0.15 -9.01
N ILE A 102 -1.24 -1.34 -9.00
CA ILE A 102 -1.88 -1.96 -10.16
C ILE A 102 -3.37 -2.12 -9.85
N GLY A 103 -4.21 -1.38 -10.59
CA GLY A 103 -5.66 -1.51 -10.49
C GLY A 103 -6.17 -2.55 -11.48
N TYR A 104 -6.92 -3.54 -10.99
CA TYR A 104 -7.75 -4.38 -11.82
C TYR A 104 -9.17 -3.80 -11.80
N ILE A 105 -9.60 -3.23 -12.93
CA ILE A 105 -10.84 -2.46 -13.03
C ILE A 105 -11.65 -2.95 -14.24
N PRO A 106 -12.22 -4.16 -14.15
CA PRO A 106 -12.92 -4.75 -15.29
C PRO A 106 -14.19 -3.96 -15.64
N GLY A 107 -14.50 -3.92 -16.91
CA GLY A 107 -15.71 -3.28 -17.43
C GLY A 107 -15.55 -1.80 -17.78
N LEU A 108 -14.39 -1.19 -17.55
CA LEU A 108 -14.09 0.16 -18.00
C LEU A 108 -13.23 0.16 -19.25
N GLU A 109 -13.30 1.24 -20.02
CA GLU A 109 -12.31 1.54 -21.04
C GLU A 109 -10.95 1.83 -20.38
N GLN A 110 -9.84 1.49 -21.03
CA GLN A 110 -8.50 1.66 -20.47
C GLN A 110 -8.23 3.11 -20.04
N SER A 111 -8.59 4.08 -20.88
CA SER A 111 -8.38 5.50 -20.56
C SER A 111 -9.17 5.95 -19.33
N ALA A 112 -10.38 5.43 -19.15
CA ALA A 112 -11.22 5.73 -17.99
C ALA A 112 -10.63 5.10 -16.72
N ALA A 113 -10.11 3.88 -16.82
CA ALA A 113 -9.44 3.20 -15.71
C ALA A 113 -8.16 3.93 -15.30
N ASP A 114 -7.34 4.34 -16.26
CA ASP A 114 -6.11 5.11 -16.00
C ASP A 114 -6.42 6.44 -15.31
N ASP A 115 -7.42 7.17 -15.79
CA ASP A 115 -7.87 8.44 -15.18
C ASP A 115 -8.36 8.23 -13.75
N LEU A 116 -9.10 7.15 -13.51
CA LEU A 116 -9.60 6.82 -12.18
C LEU A 116 -8.46 6.50 -11.20
N MET A 117 -7.42 5.79 -11.66
CA MET A 117 -6.22 5.54 -10.86
C MET A 117 -5.50 6.84 -10.48
N GLU A 118 -5.35 7.76 -11.42
CA GLU A 118 -4.74 9.08 -11.15
C GLU A 118 -5.55 9.88 -10.13
N LYS A 119 -6.86 9.92 -10.27
CA LYS A 119 -7.75 10.59 -9.32
C LYS A 119 -7.69 9.97 -7.93
N ALA A 120 -7.66 8.64 -7.86
CA ALA A 120 -7.51 7.92 -6.59
C ALA A 120 -6.17 8.25 -5.92
N HIS A 121 -5.10 8.36 -6.70
CA HIS A 121 -3.78 8.75 -6.19
C HIS A 121 -3.79 10.15 -5.54
N GLN A 122 -4.62 11.07 -6.02
CA GLN A 122 -4.74 12.41 -5.45
C GLN A 122 -5.48 12.45 -4.11
N VAL A 123 -6.36 11.49 -3.82
CA VAL A 123 -7.17 11.48 -2.60
C VAL A 123 -6.73 10.42 -1.58
N CYS A 124 -5.95 9.44 -1.97
CA CYS A 124 -5.48 8.38 -1.06
C CYS A 124 -4.53 8.95 0.00
N PRO A 125 -4.81 8.75 1.31
CA PRO A 125 -3.92 9.24 2.37
C PRO A 125 -2.50 8.68 2.31
N TYR A 126 -2.33 7.40 1.90
CA TYR A 126 -0.99 6.83 1.71
C TYR A 126 -0.26 7.47 0.54
N SER A 127 -0.97 7.73 -0.55
CA SER A 127 -0.39 8.46 -1.69
C SER A 127 0.03 9.87 -1.30
N LYS A 128 -0.72 10.53 -0.43
CA LYS A 128 -0.33 11.84 0.12
C LYS A 128 0.97 11.76 0.93
N ALA A 129 1.17 10.66 1.66
CA ALA A 129 2.40 10.43 2.43
C ALA A 129 3.61 10.08 1.54
N THR A 130 3.38 9.43 0.40
CA THR A 130 4.45 8.92 -0.48
C THR A 130 4.78 9.86 -1.62
N ARG A 131 3.80 10.57 -2.17
CA ARG A 131 3.94 11.45 -3.33
C ARG A 131 4.98 12.53 -3.09
N GLY A 132 5.93 12.65 -4.04
CA GLY A 132 7.04 13.60 -3.94
C GLY A 132 8.15 13.18 -2.98
N ASN A 133 8.04 11.99 -2.37
CA ASN A 133 9.02 11.46 -1.42
C ASN A 133 9.66 10.14 -1.91
N ILE A 134 8.85 9.22 -2.42
CA ILE A 134 9.32 7.98 -3.04
C ILE A 134 8.73 7.84 -4.45
N ASP A 135 9.34 6.99 -5.26
CA ASP A 135 8.80 6.67 -6.59
C ASP A 135 7.54 5.82 -6.44
N VAL A 136 6.43 6.31 -6.99
CA VAL A 136 5.15 5.60 -7.07
C VAL A 136 4.69 5.59 -8.52
N THR A 137 4.47 4.40 -9.06
CA THR A 137 3.93 4.23 -10.41
C THR A 137 2.54 3.62 -10.36
N LEU A 138 1.72 3.95 -11.34
CA LEU A 138 0.34 3.49 -11.44
C LEU A 138 0.14 2.75 -12.76
N SER A 139 -0.66 1.70 -12.74
CA SER A 139 -1.15 1.05 -13.95
C SER A 139 -2.54 0.47 -13.70
N ALA A 140 -3.32 0.32 -14.77
CA ALA A 140 -4.63 -0.28 -14.72
C ALA A 140 -4.75 -1.42 -15.75
N LYS A 141 -5.46 -2.46 -15.37
CA LYS A 141 -5.88 -3.57 -16.25
C LYS A 141 -7.40 -3.60 -16.26
N VAL A 142 -7.96 -3.72 -17.44
CA VAL A 142 -9.41 -3.74 -17.66
C VAL A 142 -9.90 -5.10 -18.14
#